data_4483cacf78fc21fc8721f7634ded5d26
#
_entry.id   4483cacf78fc21fc8721f7634ded5d26
#
_cell.length_a   1.000
_cell.length_b   1.000
_cell.length_c   1.000
_cell.angle_alpha   90.00
_cell.angle_beta   90.00
_cell.angle_gamma   90.00
#
_symmetry.space_group_name_H-M   'P 1'
#
loop_
_entity.id
_entity.type
_entity.pdbx_description
1 polymer ?
#
loop_
_entity_poly.entity_id
_entity_poly.type
_entity_poly.pdbx_seq_one_letter_code
_entity_poly.pdbx_strand_id
1 'polypeptide(L)'
;DFFAGSGTTAHAVMKLNKEDGGKRKFILVEMANYFDTVIIPRIKKVAYSFNWKDGKPQDMDGIGVFFKYHYLEQFEDTLDNIEFKEHKQALELFKDEYLLKYFLDFETRESPYFLNIEQLKNPFAYKLKVNLSEVGDPQEMAVDIPETFNYLLGVKLKKIKARYKNGRKYLFTLGEIEGKSVAVVWREYDEKWKEEDYKNDKEFINEELNDWKPQIVYVNGQSVLTNKDYELRYIEPEFKKLMER
;
A
#
# COMPACT_ATOMS: atom_id res chain seq x y z
N ASP A 1 19.92 0.64 -10.07
CA ASP A 1 20.25 -0.63 -10.73
C ASP A 1 18.97 -1.24 -11.26
N PHE A 2 18.83 -1.35 -12.59
CA PHE A 2 17.61 -1.81 -13.28
C PHE A 2 17.57 -3.33 -13.47
N PHE A 3 18.67 -4.01 -13.22
CA PHE A 3 18.77 -5.47 -13.25
C PHE A 3 19.46 -5.91 -11.98
N ALA A 4 18.72 -5.79 -10.88
CA ALA A 4 19.28 -5.93 -9.54
C ALA A 4 19.88 -7.32 -9.25
N GLY A 5 19.42 -8.34 -9.99
CA GLY A 5 19.89 -9.70 -9.83
C GLY A 5 19.72 -10.18 -8.39
N SER A 6 20.80 -10.51 -7.74
CA SER A 6 20.74 -10.93 -6.34
C SER A 6 20.78 -9.77 -5.33
N GLY A 7 20.75 -8.49 -5.76
CA GLY A 7 20.74 -7.31 -4.88
C GLY A 7 22.11 -6.95 -4.28
N THR A 8 23.19 -7.31 -4.96
CA THR A 8 24.56 -7.00 -4.50
C THR A 8 24.84 -5.52 -4.41
N THR A 9 24.24 -4.70 -5.28
CA THR A 9 24.35 -3.23 -5.26
C THR A 9 23.83 -2.64 -3.93
N ALA A 10 22.66 -3.06 -3.48
CA ALA A 10 22.14 -2.62 -2.18
C ALA A 10 23.05 -3.04 -1.03
N HIS A 11 23.53 -4.29 -1.05
CA HIS A 11 24.48 -4.79 -0.04
C HIS A 11 25.74 -3.94 0.02
N ALA A 12 26.34 -3.63 -1.14
CA ALA A 12 27.55 -2.80 -1.23
C ALA A 12 27.29 -1.37 -0.69
N VAL A 13 26.16 -0.74 -1.07
CA VAL A 13 25.80 0.58 -0.56
C VAL A 13 25.61 0.57 0.95
N MET A 14 24.93 -0.43 1.50
CA MET A 14 24.73 -0.56 2.94
C MET A 14 26.06 -0.76 3.67
N LYS A 15 26.96 -1.57 3.12
CA LYS A 15 28.30 -1.80 3.68
C LYS A 15 29.12 -0.52 3.69
N LEU A 16 29.18 0.22 2.58
CA LEU A 16 29.88 1.50 2.50
C LEU A 16 29.31 2.53 3.48
N ASN A 17 28.00 2.64 3.59
CA ASN A 17 27.38 3.54 4.57
C ASN A 17 27.76 3.21 6.01
N LYS A 18 27.93 1.92 6.32
CA LYS A 18 28.39 1.50 7.64
C LYS A 18 29.86 1.86 7.87
N GLU A 19 30.71 1.66 6.86
CA GLU A 19 32.16 1.89 6.96
C GLU A 19 32.52 3.36 7.12
N ASP A 20 31.80 4.26 6.41
CA ASP A 20 32.14 5.70 6.38
C ASP A 20 31.09 6.63 6.98
N GLY A 21 30.00 6.07 7.56
CA GLY A 21 28.88 6.84 8.10
C GLY A 21 28.04 7.55 7.01
N GLY A 22 28.18 7.16 5.75
CA GLY A 22 27.49 7.75 4.61
C GLY A 22 25.97 7.54 4.65
N LYS A 23 25.26 8.34 3.84
CA LYS A 23 23.79 8.31 3.72
C LYS A 23 23.34 8.02 2.28
N ARG A 24 24.10 7.17 1.57
CA ARG A 24 23.76 6.78 0.20
C ARG A 24 22.45 6.02 0.18
N LYS A 25 21.67 6.23 -0.86
CA LYS A 25 20.43 5.53 -1.12
C LYS A 25 20.62 4.56 -2.29
N PHE A 26 19.77 3.56 -2.38
CA PHE A 26 19.71 2.66 -3.51
C PHE A 26 18.27 2.54 -4.01
N ILE A 27 18.13 2.33 -5.31
CA ILE A 27 16.89 1.94 -5.97
C ILE A 27 17.23 0.74 -6.83
N LEU A 28 16.55 -0.37 -6.59
CA LEU A 28 16.70 -1.62 -7.32
C LEU A 28 15.42 -1.92 -8.08
N VAL A 29 15.55 -2.35 -9.32
CA VAL A 29 14.43 -2.83 -10.14
C VAL A 29 14.77 -4.25 -10.60
N GLU A 30 13.81 -5.16 -10.45
CA GLU A 30 13.94 -6.55 -10.86
C GLU A 30 12.59 -7.10 -11.28
N MET A 31 12.57 -7.81 -12.42
CA MET A 31 11.35 -8.42 -12.97
C MET A 31 11.22 -9.90 -12.61
N ALA A 32 12.33 -10.55 -12.26
CA ALA A 32 12.33 -11.98 -12.02
C ALA A 32 11.81 -12.34 -10.61
N ASN A 33 11.31 -13.56 -10.48
CA ASN A 33 10.71 -14.10 -9.25
C ASN A 33 11.68 -14.18 -8.05
N TYR A 34 12.98 -14.06 -8.26
CA TYR A 34 13.95 -13.99 -7.17
C TYR A 34 13.98 -12.62 -6.46
N PHE A 35 13.14 -11.67 -6.88
CA PHE A 35 12.91 -10.44 -6.12
C PHE A 35 12.51 -10.77 -4.68
N ASP A 36 11.51 -11.61 -4.48
CA ASP A 36 11.01 -12.01 -3.16
C ASP A 36 11.90 -13.03 -2.46
N THR A 37 12.46 -13.96 -3.23
CA THR A 37 13.17 -15.12 -2.66
C THR A 37 14.63 -14.83 -2.37
N VAL A 38 15.23 -13.85 -3.01
CA VAL A 38 16.66 -13.51 -2.89
C VAL A 38 16.88 -12.06 -2.46
N ILE A 39 16.34 -11.07 -3.20
CA ILE A 39 16.68 -9.65 -2.96
C ILE A 39 16.18 -9.18 -1.61
N ILE A 40 14.88 -9.32 -1.34
CA ILE A 40 14.27 -8.89 -0.07
C ILE A 40 14.91 -9.59 1.13
N PRO A 41 15.06 -10.93 1.15
CA PRO A 41 15.77 -11.62 2.22
C PRO A 41 17.23 -11.17 2.39
N ARG A 42 17.96 -10.91 1.30
CA ARG A 42 19.34 -10.40 1.37
C ARG A 42 19.39 -9.05 2.06
N ILE A 43 18.57 -8.09 1.65
CA ILE A 43 18.53 -6.75 2.25
C ILE A 43 18.23 -6.85 3.75
N LYS A 44 17.23 -7.65 4.12
CA LYS A 44 16.86 -7.90 5.53
C LYS A 44 18.03 -8.50 6.33
N LYS A 45 18.71 -9.47 5.77
CA LYS A 45 19.90 -10.10 6.41
C LYS A 45 21.03 -9.10 6.62
N VAL A 46 21.38 -8.32 5.59
CA VAL A 46 22.44 -7.31 5.67
C VAL A 46 22.09 -6.19 6.63
N ALA A 47 20.82 -5.77 6.69
CA ALA A 47 20.35 -4.79 7.67
C ALA A 47 20.55 -5.26 9.11
N TYR A 48 20.42 -6.57 9.37
CA TYR A 48 20.58 -7.18 10.69
C TYR A 48 22.03 -7.47 11.04
N SER A 49 22.79 -8.09 10.12
CA SER A 49 24.21 -8.44 10.29
C SER A 49 24.91 -8.57 8.94
N PHE A 50 26.18 -8.22 8.87
CA PHE A 50 27.05 -8.50 7.71
C PHE A 50 27.74 -9.86 7.80
N ASN A 51 27.72 -10.50 8.97
CA ASN A 51 28.43 -11.73 9.26
C ASN A 51 27.44 -12.89 9.47
N TRP A 52 27.30 -13.74 8.45
CA TRP A 52 26.41 -14.88 8.46
C TRP A 52 27.18 -16.17 8.22
N LYS A 53 26.90 -17.20 9.02
CA LYS A 53 27.44 -18.55 8.85
C LYS A 53 26.31 -19.57 8.99
N ASP A 54 26.20 -20.49 8.05
CA ASP A 54 25.19 -21.57 8.04
C ASP A 54 23.77 -21.06 8.25
N GLY A 55 23.43 -19.92 7.63
CA GLY A 55 22.12 -19.29 7.74
C GLY A 55 21.83 -18.58 9.06
N LYS A 56 22.82 -18.49 9.97
CA LYS A 56 22.70 -17.84 11.29
C LYS A 56 23.57 -16.59 11.35
N PRO A 57 23.06 -15.48 11.90
CA PRO A 57 23.90 -14.30 12.16
C PRO A 57 24.92 -14.62 13.26
N GLN A 58 26.14 -14.17 13.10
CA GLN A 58 27.20 -14.32 14.07
C GLN A 58 27.27 -13.13 15.05
N ASP A 59 26.62 -12.03 14.68
CA ASP A 59 26.48 -10.79 15.45
C ASP A 59 25.18 -10.09 15.09
N MET A 60 24.91 -8.95 15.70
CA MET A 60 23.81 -8.05 15.39
C MET A 60 24.35 -6.69 14.87
N ASP A 61 25.52 -6.71 14.25
CA ASP A 61 26.23 -5.53 13.80
C ASP A 61 25.88 -5.16 12.35
N GLY A 62 24.57 -5.14 12.05
CA GLY A 62 24.03 -4.61 10.81
C GLY A 62 23.99 -3.06 10.79
N ILE A 63 23.43 -2.48 9.74
CA ILE A 63 23.31 -1.03 9.63
C ILE A 63 21.90 -0.54 10.06
N GLY A 64 20.90 -1.41 10.11
CA GLY A 64 19.50 -1.06 10.31
C GLY A 64 18.99 -0.08 9.25
N VAL A 65 18.14 -0.52 8.35
CA VAL A 65 17.61 0.33 7.28
C VAL A 65 16.10 0.23 7.21
N PHE A 66 15.47 1.32 6.81
CA PHE A 66 14.13 1.30 6.25
C PHE A 66 14.24 1.21 4.74
N PHE A 67 13.60 0.23 4.14
CA PHE A 67 13.45 0.15 2.70
C PHE A 67 11.99 -0.12 2.35
N LYS A 68 11.53 0.46 1.24
CA LYS A 68 10.24 0.17 0.65
C LYS A 68 10.44 -0.74 -0.55
N TYR A 69 9.53 -1.66 -0.76
CA TYR A 69 9.46 -2.45 -1.97
C TYR A 69 8.05 -2.37 -2.54
N HIS A 70 7.96 -2.32 -3.85
CA HIS A 70 6.73 -2.11 -4.58
C HIS A 70 6.60 -3.18 -5.66
N TYR A 71 5.39 -3.65 -5.85
CA TYR A 71 5.00 -4.42 -7.02
C TYR A 71 4.28 -3.47 -7.97
N LEU A 72 4.68 -3.48 -9.24
CA LEU A 72 4.00 -2.74 -10.29
C LEU A 72 2.98 -3.66 -10.91
N GLU A 73 1.72 -3.26 -10.88
CA GLU A 73 0.64 -3.94 -11.60
C GLU A 73 0.83 -3.72 -13.09
N GLN A 74 0.66 -4.78 -13.89
CA GLN A 74 0.65 -4.67 -15.34
C GLN A 74 -0.71 -4.14 -15.80
N PHE A 75 -0.74 -3.49 -16.96
CA PHE A 75 -1.99 -2.95 -17.51
C PHE A 75 -3.01 -4.07 -17.79
N GLU A 76 -2.55 -5.20 -18.28
CA GLU A 76 -3.38 -6.39 -18.52
C GLU A 76 -4.01 -6.92 -17.24
N ASP A 77 -3.26 -6.93 -16.12
CA ASP A 77 -3.79 -7.31 -14.81
C ASP A 77 -4.89 -6.34 -14.35
N THR A 78 -4.74 -5.06 -14.65
CA THR A 78 -5.74 -4.04 -14.35
C THR A 78 -7.05 -4.34 -15.07
N LEU A 79 -7.00 -4.73 -16.34
CA LEU A 79 -8.18 -5.11 -17.11
C LEU A 79 -8.89 -6.36 -16.56
N ASP A 80 -8.12 -7.35 -16.09
CA ASP A 80 -8.65 -8.58 -15.49
C ASP A 80 -9.33 -8.34 -14.12
N ASN A 81 -9.08 -7.20 -13.48
CA ASN A 81 -9.70 -6.79 -12.21
C ASN A 81 -10.97 -5.94 -12.37
N ILE A 82 -11.41 -5.66 -13.60
CA ILE A 82 -12.65 -4.92 -13.83
C ILE A 82 -13.84 -5.82 -13.56
N GLU A 83 -14.67 -5.43 -12.60
CA GLU A 83 -15.91 -6.10 -12.28
C GLU A 83 -17.11 -5.30 -12.78
N PHE A 84 -17.98 -5.93 -13.56
CA PHE A 84 -19.24 -5.33 -13.98
C PHE A 84 -20.29 -5.54 -12.90
N LYS A 85 -20.75 -4.47 -12.26
CA LYS A 85 -21.94 -4.55 -11.42
C LYS A 85 -23.20 -4.58 -12.29
N GLU A 86 -23.92 -5.72 -12.25
CA GLU A 86 -25.33 -5.86 -12.59
C GLU A 86 -25.83 -5.58 -14.01
N HIS A 87 -25.16 -6.02 -15.08
CA HIS A 87 -25.83 -6.16 -16.36
C HIS A 87 -25.61 -7.54 -16.95
N LYS A 88 -26.32 -8.56 -16.43
CA LYS A 88 -26.37 -9.89 -17.05
C LYS A 88 -26.69 -9.84 -18.56
N GLN A 89 -27.52 -8.89 -18.98
CA GLN A 89 -27.85 -8.68 -20.40
C GLN A 89 -26.71 -8.10 -21.23
N ALA A 90 -25.81 -7.28 -20.64
CA ALA A 90 -24.66 -6.78 -21.35
C ALA A 90 -23.58 -7.89 -21.50
N LEU A 91 -23.41 -8.74 -20.49
CA LEU A 91 -22.51 -9.91 -20.57
C LEU A 91 -22.96 -10.95 -21.61
N GLU A 92 -24.27 -11.09 -21.86
CA GLU A 92 -24.79 -11.95 -22.93
C GLU A 92 -24.51 -11.39 -24.35
N LEU A 93 -24.37 -10.08 -24.51
CA LEU A 93 -23.98 -9.44 -25.76
C LEU A 93 -22.49 -9.63 -26.10
N PHE A 94 -21.65 -9.78 -25.08
CA PHE A 94 -20.20 -9.99 -25.24
C PHE A 94 -19.84 -11.46 -24.99
N LYS A 95 -20.32 -12.37 -25.82
CA LYS A 95 -19.97 -13.79 -25.76
C LYS A 95 -18.48 -14.09 -26.06
N ASP A 96 -17.75 -13.09 -26.51
CA ASP A 96 -16.34 -13.19 -26.84
C ASP A 96 -15.51 -12.36 -25.86
N GLU A 97 -14.74 -13.06 -25.03
CA GLU A 97 -13.86 -12.48 -24.01
C GLU A 97 -12.82 -11.50 -24.64
N TYR A 98 -12.41 -11.76 -25.87
CA TYR A 98 -11.50 -10.90 -26.63
C TYR A 98 -12.15 -9.56 -27.00
N LEU A 99 -13.39 -9.57 -27.44
CA LEU A 99 -14.15 -8.35 -27.74
C LEU A 99 -14.38 -7.53 -26.47
N LEU A 100 -14.69 -8.18 -25.37
CA LEU A 100 -14.82 -7.50 -24.06
C LEU A 100 -13.53 -6.81 -23.64
N LYS A 101 -12.40 -7.51 -23.70
CA LYS A 101 -11.08 -6.94 -23.37
C LYS A 101 -10.72 -5.77 -24.33
N TYR A 102 -11.03 -5.89 -25.60
CA TYR A 102 -10.80 -4.82 -26.59
C TYR A 102 -11.63 -3.56 -26.30
N PHE A 103 -12.91 -3.72 -25.96
CA PHE A 103 -13.76 -2.60 -25.57
C PHE A 103 -13.31 -1.95 -24.27
N LEU A 104 -12.92 -2.75 -23.28
CA LEU A 104 -12.38 -2.26 -22.03
C LEU A 104 -11.07 -1.48 -22.23
N ASP A 105 -10.16 -2.00 -23.05
CA ASP A 105 -8.92 -1.28 -23.42
C ASP A 105 -9.23 0.07 -24.08
N PHE A 106 -10.23 0.12 -24.97
CA PHE A 106 -10.63 1.34 -25.63
C PHE A 106 -11.26 2.37 -24.69
N GLU A 107 -12.21 1.95 -23.85
CA GLU A 107 -12.92 2.84 -22.89
C GLU A 107 -12.01 3.29 -21.74
N THR A 108 -10.99 2.52 -21.40
CA THR A 108 -10.09 2.81 -20.26
C THR A 108 -8.79 3.48 -20.64
N ARG A 109 -8.52 3.71 -21.93
CA ARG A 109 -7.28 4.37 -22.41
C ARG A 109 -7.03 5.74 -21.80
N GLU A 110 -8.09 6.47 -21.47
CA GLU A 110 -8.01 7.77 -20.81
C GLU A 110 -8.11 7.70 -19.28
N SER A 111 -8.31 6.50 -18.72
CA SER A 111 -8.42 6.27 -17.27
C SER A 111 -7.46 5.16 -16.84
N PRO A 112 -6.18 5.51 -16.65
CA PRO A 112 -5.10 4.51 -16.46
C PRO A 112 -5.11 3.80 -15.12
N TYR A 113 -6.17 3.92 -14.30
CA TYR A 113 -6.24 3.31 -13.00
C TYR A 113 -7.64 2.78 -12.68
N PHE A 114 -7.67 1.72 -11.90
CA PHE A 114 -8.90 1.18 -11.33
C PHE A 114 -8.72 1.00 -9.82
N LEU A 115 -9.50 1.75 -9.06
CA LEU A 115 -9.57 1.61 -7.62
C LEU A 115 -10.94 1.06 -7.24
N ASN A 116 -10.98 -0.14 -6.68
CA ASN A 116 -12.23 -0.69 -6.16
C ASN A 116 -12.57 -0.05 -4.81
N ILE A 117 -13.37 1.02 -4.85
CA ILE A 117 -13.79 1.78 -3.66
C ILE A 117 -14.55 0.91 -2.65
N GLU A 118 -15.29 -0.08 -3.12
CA GLU A 118 -16.04 -0.99 -2.24
C GLU A 118 -15.08 -1.82 -1.36
N GLN A 119 -13.95 -2.25 -1.91
CA GLN A 119 -12.95 -2.97 -1.13
C GLN A 119 -12.23 -2.07 -0.10
N LEU A 120 -12.25 -0.75 -0.27
CA LEU A 120 -11.66 0.16 0.71
C LEU A 120 -12.41 0.19 2.06
N LYS A 121 -13.62 -0.38 2.13
CA LYS A 121 -14.34 -0.62 3.39
C LYS A 121 -13.60 -1.61 4.29
N ASN A 122 -12.89 -2.57 3.67
CA ASN A 122 -11.97 -3.46 4.36
C ASN A 122 -10.57 -3.36 3.75
N PRO A 123 -9.84 -2.27 4.04
CA PRO A 123 -8.56 -1.98 3.38
C PRO A 123 -7.46 -3.00 3.69
N PHE A 124 -7.64 -3.82 4.72
CA PHE A 124 -6.69 -4.85 5.12
C PHE A 124 -6.89 -6.18 4.42
N ALA A 125 -7.96 -6.32 3.63
CA ALA A 125 -8.28 -7.49 2.85
C ALA A 125 -8.37 -7.19 1.34
N TYR A 126 -7.85 -6.05 0.91
CA TYR A 126 -7.84 -5.67 -0.49
C TYR A 126 -7.01 -6.64 -1.31
N LYS A 127 -7.59 -7.13 -2.40
CA LYS A 127 -6.95 -8.10 -3.29
C LYS A 127 -7.10 -7.69 -4.74
N LEU A 128 -6.10 -8.05 -5.53
CA LEU A 128 -6.12 -7.98 -6.98
C LEU A 128 -5.77 -9.34 -7.58
N LYS A 129 -6.31 -9.61 -8.76
CA LYS A 129 -5.89 -10.74 -9.59
C LYS A 129 -4.67 -10.30 -10.39
N VAL A 130 -3.59 -11.05 -10.31
CA VAL A 130 -2.30 -10.74 -10.93
C VAL A 130 -1.77 -11.95 -11.67
N ASN A 131 -1.30 -11.76 -12.89
CA ASN A 131 -0.62 -12.79 -13.66
C ASN A 131 0.84 -12.89 -13.20
N LEU A 132 1.18 -13.94 -12.48
CA LEU A 132 2.55 -14.18 -11.98
C LEU A 132 3.45 -14.86 -13.00
N SER A 133 2.90 -15.33 -14.12
CA SER A 133 3.64 -15.98 -15.21
C SER A 133 2.94 -15.74 -16.54
N GLU A 134 3.66 -15.86 -17.66
CA GLU A 134 3.11 -15.74 -19.01
C GLU A 134 2.07 -16.85 -19.35
N VAL A 135 2.04 -17.91 -18.57
CA VAL A 135 1.14 -19.06 -18.76
C VAL A 135 0.52 -19.44 -17.42
N GLY A 136 -0.79 -19.32 -17.30
CA GLY A 136 -1.54 -19.71 -16.12
C GLY A 136 -2.72 -18.78 -15.84
N ASP A 137 -3.58 -19.15 -14.91
CA ASP A 137 -4.69 -18.31 -14.47
C ASP A 137 -4.19 -17.22 -13.52
N PRO A 138 -4.80 -16.01 -13.54
CA PRO A 138 -4.52 -14.94 -12.58
C PRO A 138 -4.71 -15.42 -11.14
N GLN A 139 -3.79 -15.06 -10.26
CA GLN A 139 -3.85 -15.39 -8.85
C GLN A 139 -4.25 -14.18 -8.01
N GLU A 140 -5.09 -14.40 -6.99
CA GLU A 140 -5.42 -13.36 -6.04
C GLU A 140 -4.22 -13.01 -5.15
N MET A 141 -3.77 -11.77 -5.23
CA MET A 141 -2.72 -11.22 -4.38
C MET A 141 -3.28 -10.15 -3.44
N ALA A 142 -2.85 -10.18 -2.18
CA ALA A 142 -3.15 -9.12 -1.23
C ALA A 142 -2.35 -7.87 -1.57
N VAL A 143 -3.01 -6.71 -1.53
CA VAL A 143 -2.39 -5.40 -1.75
C VAL A 143 -2.39 -4.62 -0.44
N ASP A 144 -1.24 -4.06 -0.06
CA ASP A 144 -1.15 -3.13 1.06
C ASP A 144 -1.65 -1.73 0.65
N ILE A 145 -2.96 -1.59 0.61
CA ILE A 145 -3.64 -0.34 0.25
C ILE A 145 -3.27 0.81 1.17
N PRO A 146 -3.19 0.64 2.50
CA PRO A 146 -2.73 1.71 3.38
C PRO A 146 -1.34 2.25 3.02
N GLU A 147 -0.37 1.39 2.76
CA GLU A 147 0.97 1.85 2.37
C GLU A 147 1.00 2.39 0.95
N THR A 148 0.22 1.85 0.02
CA THR A 148 0.06 2.40 -1.34
C THR A 148 -0.44 3.84 -1.28
N PHE A 149 -1.45 4.12 -0.48
CA PHE A 149 -1.95 5.48 -0.27
C PHE A 149 -0.89 6.40 0.36
N ASN A 150 -0.20 5.95 1.40
CA ASN A 150 0.87 6.71 2.04
C ASN A 150 1.97 7.09 1.04
N TYR A 151 2.33 6.16 0.15
CA TYR A 151 3.32 6.37 -0.89
C TYR A 151 2.87 7.41 -1.90
N LEU A 152 1.66 7.27 -2.46
CA LEU A 152 1.10 8.21 -3.44
C LEU A 152 0.91 9.61 -2.84
N LEU A 153 0.49 9.69 -1.59
CA LEU A 153 0.33 10.94 -0.86
C LEU A 153 1.67 11.61 -0.51
N GLY A 154 2.78 10.86 -0.61
CA GLY A 154 4.12 11.35 -0.31
C GLY A 154 4.40 11.53 1.18
N VAL A 155 3.79 10.72 2.03
CA VAL A 155 3.95 10.78 3.48
C VAL A 155 5.38 10.41 3.88
N LYS A 156 6.08 11.33 4.55
CA LYS A 156 7.32 11.03 5.27
C LYS A 156 6.95 10.41 6.61
N LEU A 157 6.92 9.09 6.64
CA LEU A 157 6.47 8.30 7.77
C LEU A 157 7.28 8.57 9.04
N LYS A 158 6.60 8.79 10.17
CA LYS A 158 7.18 8.95 11.51
C LYS A 158 6.76 7.83 12.46
N LYS A 159 5.48 7.42 12.45
CA LYS A 159 4.94 6.36 13.32
C LYS A 159 3.86 5.57 12.60
N ILE A 160 3.76 4.29 12.90
CA ILE A 160 2.65 3.41 12.54
C ILE A 160 2.13 2.74 13.81
N LYS A 161 0.82 2.60 13.93
CA LYS A 161 0.16 2.06 15.11
C LYS A 161 -1.06 1.23 14.68
N ALA A 162 -1.03 -0.06 14.87
CA ALA A 162 -2.20 -0.92 14.68
C ALA A 162 -2.98 -1.06 15.98
N ARG A 163 -4.30 -1.03 15.92
CA ARG A 163 -5.20 -1.15 17.06
C ARG A 163 -6.40 -2.02 16.70
N TYR A 164 -7.01 -2.55 17.75
CA TYR A 164 -8.28 -3.27 17.64
C TYR A 164 -9.26 -2.68 18.65
N LYS A 165 -10.46 -2.35 18.20
CA LYS A 165 -11.56 -1.85 19.04
C LYS A 165 -12.87 -2.44 18.54
N ASN A 166 -13.66 -3.03 19.44
CA ASN A 166 -14.97 -3.62 19.12
C ASN A 166 -14.91 -4.64 17.94
N GLY A 167 -13.86 -5.47 17.91
CA GLY A 167 -13.65 -6.48 16.85
C GLY A 167 -13.16 -5.92 15.51
N ARG A 168 -12.92 -4.61 15.39
CA ARG A 168 -12.47 -3.92 14.17
C ARG A 168 -10.99 -3.57 14.25
N LYS A 169 -10.30 -3.73 13.14
CA LYS A 169 -8.92 -3.31 13.00
C LYS A 169 -8.83 -1.84 12.57
N TYR A 170 -7.89 -1.13 13.18
CA TYR A 170 -7.51 0.23 12.85
C TYR A 170 -6.02 0.29 12.58
N LEU A 171 -5.62 1.07 11.60
CA LEU A 171 -4.24 1.42 11.33
C LEU A 171 -4.08 2.93 11.30
N PHE A 172 -3.27 3.44 12.19
CA PHE A 172 -2.94 4.85 12.29
C PHE A 172 -1.53 5.07 11.78
N THR A 173 -1.37 6.00 10.85
CA THR A 173 -0.07 6.44 10.35
C THR A 173 0.10 7.91 10.68
N LEU A 174 1.22 8.29 11.30
CA LEU A 174 1.63 9.67 11.47
C LEU A 174 2.83 9.96 10.61
N GLY A 175 2.80 11.05 9.88
CA GLY A 175 3.89 11.50 9.05
C GLY A 175 3.85 12.99 8.77
N GLU A 176 4.58 13.38 7.76
CA GLU A 176 4.70 14.78 7.33
C GLU A 176 4.62 14.87 5.81
N ILE A 177 3.88 15.85 5.32
CA ILE A 177 3.79 16.21 3.91
C ILE A 177 4.03 17.71 3.82
N GLU A 178 5.05 18.14 3.08
CA GLU A 178 5.39 19.57 2.87
C GLU A 178 5.43 20.38 4.18
N GLY A 179 5.99 19.79 5.24
CA GLY A 179 6.11 20.45 6.55
C GLY A 179 4.86 20.39 7.44
N LYS A 180 3.73 19.85 6.95
CA LYS A 180 2.52 19.68 7.75
C LYS A 180 2.46 18.28 8.37
N SER A 181 2.07 18.22 9.64
CA SER A 181 1.82 16.96 10.34
C SER A 181 0.52 16.34 9.85
N VAL A 182 0.58 15.11 9.39
CA VAL A 182 -0.54 14.39 8.77
C VAL A 182 -0.74 13.06 9.47
N ALA A 183 -1.99 12.73 9.80
CA ALA A 183 -2.39 11.39 10.21
C ALA A 183 -3.26 10.74 9.13
N VAL A 184 -3.02 9.47 8.86
CA VAL A 184 -3.88 8.64 8.01
C VAL A 184 -4.45 7.54 8.86
N VAL A 185 -5.77 7.44 8.88
CA VAL A 185 -6.54 6.48 9.68
C VAL A 185 -7.29 5.56 8.75
N TRP A 186 -6.86 4.31 8.73
CA TRP A 186 -7.55 3.24 8.05
C TRP A 186 -8.30 2.38 9.06
N ARG A 187 -9.53 2.01 8.73
CA ARG A 187 -10.34 1.13 9.57
C ARG A 187 -11.25 0.24 8.75
N GLU A 188 -11.59 -0.90 9.31
CA GLU A 188 -12.70 -1.72 8.82
C GLU A 188 -13.99 -0.94 9.03
N TYR A 189 -14.68 -0.62 7.92
CA TYR A 189 -15.89 0.18 7.90
C TYR A 189 -17.06 -0.64 7.34
N ASP A 190 -18.24 -0.48 7.91
CA ASP A 190 -19.47 -1.08 7.42
C ASP A 190 -20.55 0.01 7.25
N GLU A 191 -21.18 0.06 6.08
CA GLU A 191 -22.28 1.01 5.80
C GLU A 191 -23.49 0.82 6.71
N LYS A 192 -23.59 -0.36 7.36
CA LYS A 192 -24.67 -0.66 8.33
C LYS A 192 -24.41 -0.09 9.71
N TRP A 193 -23.35 0.67 9.90
CA TRP A 193 -23.06 1.32 11.17
C TRP A 193 -24.21 2.21 11.61
N LYS A 194 -24.56 2.09 12.90
CA LYS A 194 -25.55 2.94 13.57
C LYS A 194 -24.86 4.16 14.18
N GLU A 195 -25.64 5.10 14.63
CA GLU A 195 -25.14 6.33 15.26
C GLU A 195 -24.16 6.05 16.42
N GLU A 196 -24.42 5.02 17.21
CA GLU A 196 -23.53 4.59 18.30
C GLU A 196 -22.18 4.10 17.80
N ASP A 197 -22.14 3.37 16.67
CA ASP A 197 -20.88 2.92 16.07
C ASP A 197 -20.02 4.10 15.62
N TYR A 198 -20.63 5.11 14.96
CA TYR A 198 -19.93 6.34 14.56
C TYR A 198 -19.43 7.14 15.76
N LYS A 199 -20.19 7.18 16.86
CA LYS A 199 -19.78 7.87 18.08
C LYS A 199 -18.57 7.19 18.71
N ASN A 200 -18.62 5.87 18.87
CA ASN A 200 -17.51 5.07 19.41
C ASN A 200 -16.26 5.18 18.53
N ASP A 201 -16.40 5.15 17.20
CA ASP A 201 -15.34 5.33 16.23
C ASP A 201 -14.66 6.70 16.40
N LYS A 202 -15.46 7.77 16.47
CA LYS A 202 -14.96 9.14 16.69
C LYS A 202 -14.18 9.28 18.00
N GLU A 203 -14.74 8.78 19.09
CA GLU A 203 -14.12 8.87 20.41
C GLU A 203 -12.77 8.13 20.40
N PHE A 204 -12.73 6.92 19.84
CA PHE A 204 -11.54 6.12 19.77
C PHE A 204 -10.46 6.75 18.87
N ILE A 205 -10.82 7.26 17.70
CA ILE A 205 -9.87 7.93 16.81
C ILE A 205 -9.30 9.19 17.48
N ASN A 206 -10.12 10.02 18.10
CA ASN A 206 -9.64 11.21 18.79
C ASN A 206 -8.70 10.87 19.97
N GLU A 207 -9.00 9.82 20.75
CA GLU A 207 -8.15 9.32 21.81
C GLU A 207 -6.76 8.94 21.29
N GLU A 208 -6.70 8.13 20.19
CA GLU A 208 -5.45 7.67 19.60
C GLU A 208 -4.63 8.79 18.91
N LEU A 209 -5.29 9.86 18.42
CA LEU A 209 -4.65 11.02 17.79
C LEU A 209 -4.26 12.12 18.78
N ASN A 210 -4.74 12.09 20.01
CA ASN A 210 -4.54 13.16 20.99
C ASN A 210 -3.07 13.54 21.20
N ASP A 211 -2.20 12.55 21.33
CA ASP A 211 -0.76 12.75 21.50
C ASP A 211 -0.05 13.20 20.20
N TRP A 212 -0.65 12.96 19.06
CA TRP A 212 -0.04 13.20 17.77
C TRP A 212 -0.28 14.62 17.24
N LYS A 213 -1.41 15.23 17.60
CA LYS A 213 -1.84 16.58 17.19
C LYS A 213 -1.60 16.85 15.69
N PRO A 214 -2.14 16.02 14.79
CA PRO A 214 -1.97 16.23 13.36
C PRO A 214 -2.70 17.50 12.91
N GLN A 215 -2.21 18.15 11.86
CA GLN A 215 -2.89 19.27 11.22
C GLN A 215 -3.92 18.80 10.19
N ILE A 216 -3.68 17.65 9.58
CA ILE A 216 -4.58 17.02 8.60
C ILE A 216 -4.81 15.57 9.01
N VAL A 217 -6.06 15.12 8.95
CA VAL A 217 -6.44 13.73 9.19
C VAL A 217 -7.15 13.19 7.97
N TYR A 218 -6.63 12.11 7.40
CA TYR A 218 -7.29 11.33 6.37
C TYR A 218 -7.99 10.12 6.99
N VAL A 219 -9.21 9.81 6.54
CA VAL A 219 -9.98 8.67 7.03
C VAL A 219 -10.73 8.01 5.87
N ASN A 220 -10.81 6.67 5.85
CA ASN A 220 -11.61 5.94 4.87
C ASN A 220 -13.07 5.80 5.33
N GLY A 221 -14.00 5.72 4.37
CA GLY A 221 -15.45 5.59 4.63
C GLY A 221 -16.07 6.81 5.30
N GLN A 222 -17.37 6.75 5.59
CA GLN A 222 -18.06 7.82 6.29
C GLN A 222 -17.53 8.00 7.71
N SER A 223 -17.43 9.24 8.15
CA SER A 223 -16.99 9.59 9.49
C SER A 223 -17.73 10.79 10.03
N VAL A 224 -17.97 10.78 11.34
CA VAL A 224 -18.51 11.94 12.10
C VAL A 224 -17.40 12.64 12.90
N LEU A 225 -16.15 12.41 12.52
CA LEU A 225 -15.03 13.14 13.10
C LEU A 225 -15.22 14.63 12.90
N THR A 226 -15.19 15.36 13.99
CA THR A 226 -15.23 16.82 14.00
C THR A 226 -14.24 17.30 15.05
N ASN A 227 -13.20 17.96 14.63
CA ASN A 227 -12.27 18.62 15.53
C ASN A 227 -11.89 19.98 14.93
N LYS A 228 -11.73 20.98 15.77
CA LYS A 228 -11.25 22.31 15.36
C LYS A 228 -9.73 22.33 15.16
N ASP A 229 -9.06 21.30 15.66
CA ASP A 229 -7.60 21.26 15.72
C ASP A 229 -6.97 20.65 14.46
N TYR A 230 -7.76 20.01 13.58
CA TYR A 230 -7.28 19.43 12.33
C TYR A 230 -8.29 19.57 11.19
N GLU A 231 -7.78 19.57 9.97
CA GLU A 231 -8.57 19.45 8.73
C GLU A 231 -8.86 17.97 8.44
N LEU A 232 -10.14 17.61 8.35
CA LEU A 232 -10.57 16.26 7.98
C LEU A 232 -10.64 16.12 6.45
N ARG A 233 -10.05 15.05 5.92
CA ARG A 233 -10.13 14.65 4.51
C ARG A 233 -10.51 13.19 4.38
N TYR A 234 -11.23 12.85 3.30
CA TYR A 234 -11.60 11.47 2.99
C TYR A 234 -10.59 10.85 2.05
N ILE A 235 -10.25 9.59 2.33
CA ILE A 235 -9.22 8.86 1.59
C ILE A 235 -9.67 8.58 0.15
N GLU A 236 -10.91 8.13 -0.06
CA GLU A 236 -11.39 7.67 -1.36
C GLU A 236 -11.25 8.74 -2.46
N PRO A 237 -11.74 9.97 -2.29
CA PRO A 237 -11.60 11.01 -3.32
C PRO A 237 -10.14 11.45 -3.50
N GLU A 238 -9.35 11.49 -2.42
CA GLU A 238 -7.94 11.86 -2.53
C GLU A 238 -7.13 10.75 -3.20
N PHE A 239 -7.40 9.48 -2.89
CA PHE A 239 -6.73 8.34 -3.51
C PHE A 239 -6.99 8.32 -5.02
N LYS A 240 -8.26 8.50 -5.42
CA LYS A 240 -8.62 8.62 -6.83
C LYS A 240 -7.82 9.71 -7.52
N LYS A 241 -7.81 10.92 -6.98
CA LYS A 241 -7.06 12.06 -7.50
C LYS A 241 -5.55 11.83 -7.59
N LEU A 242 -4.97 11.10 -6.64
CA LEU A 242 -3.54 10.77 -6.65
C LEU A 242 -3.19 9.76 -7.73
N MET A 243 -4.10 8.85 -8.07
CA MET A 243 -3.92 7.88 -9.14
C MET A 243 -4.11 8.49 -10.53
N GLU A 244 -4.76 9.64 -10.65
CA GLU A 244 -4.93 10.40 -11.91
C GLU A 244 -3.69 11.21 -12.30
N ARG A 245 -2.69 11.31 -11.44
CA ARG A 245 -1.45 12.08 -11.67
C ARG A 245 -0.39 11.23 -12.38
#